data_fb0bf19fc04e42c17197e8302808bb3c
#
_entry.id   fb0bf19fc04e42c17197e8302808bb3c
#
_cell.length_a   1.000
_cell.length_b   1.000
_cell.length_c   1.000
_cell.angle_alpha   90.00
_cell.angle_beta   90.00
_cell.angle_gamma   90.00
#
_symmetry.space_group_name_H-M   'P 1'
#
loop_
_entity.id
_entity.type
_entity.pdbx_description
1 polymer ?
#
loop_
_entity_poly.entity_id
_entity_poly.type
_entity_poly.pdbx_seq_one_letter_code
_entity_poly.pdbx_strand_id
1 'polypeptide(L)'
;MRSPKKKPFISSRKRSKFKVTNWPEYNNILRNRGRIDLMIASDLSDGWYEDTWGNKKRGGQRIYSDKAILLCLQIRNLFGLKLRQSQGFINWIFMLTGLPLTCPDYTTLSKRGRKLNLEFLLDSKDTDFDYACLDSTGIQTYTGNEWLENKHGKQYIRRTWKKLHIATGNNGIITGAITTCHNKDDRSQVEELLRNVKTKEVLGDPGYDGENISQMIRAKGMKPTIRPPNNLVTKKAETERQQSAAYQQTKGYHAWRNKNKYGRRELVENTFFRFKSSFGSKFLSRDDDNMKNEMTIKCQLLNKMFEIGKPNSIRVA
;
A
#
# COMPACT_ATOMS: atom_id res chain seq x y z
N MET A 1 49.13 7.05 11.42
CA MET A 1 47.90 7.90 11.53
C MET A 1 46.78 7.09 12.12
N ARG A 2 46.33 7.40 13.36
CA ARG A 2 45.22 6.68 13.99
C ARG A 2 43.92 7.30 13.51
N SER A 3 43.00 6.49 12.96
CA SER A 3 41.64 6.91 12.57
C SER A 3 40.86 7.43 13.78
N PRO A 4 40.04 8.49 13.63
CA PRO A 4 39.26 9.02 14.73
C PRO A 4 38.18 8.04 15.16
N LYS A 5 38.15 7.70 16.45
CA LYS A 5 37.12 6.85 17.09
C LYS A 5 35.76 7.55 16.91
N LYS A 6 34.84 6.91 16.19
CA LYS A 6 33.43 7.33 16.13
C LYS A 6 32.84 7.34 17.54
N LYS A 7 32.38 8.52 18.02
CA LYS A 7 31.64 8.63 19.27
C LYS A 7 30.38 7.78 19.17
N PRO A 8 30.02 6.99 20.21
CA PRO A 8 28.79 6.22 20.19
C PRO A 8 27.59 7.18 20.14
N PHE A 9 26.66 6.92 19.23
CA PHE A 9 25.42 7.66 19.10
C PHE A 9 24.51 7.32 20.29
N ILE A 10 24.59 8.11 21.35
CA ILE A 10 23.72 7.97 22.52
C ILE A 10 22.34 8.49 22.16
N SER A 11 21.46 7.62 21.70
CA SER A 11 20.05 7.91 21.58
C SER A 11 19.40 7.89 22.97
N SER A 12 19.41 9.03 23.65
CA SER A 12 18.77 9.19 24.99
C SER A 12 17.26 9.43 24.93
N ARG A 13 16.59 9.15 23.80
CA ARG A 13 15.13 9.20 23.74
C ARG A 13 14.56 7.92 24.33
N LYS A 14 14.01 7.99 25.55
CA LYS A 14 13.10 6.96 26.08
C LYS A 14 11.99 6.77 25.04
N ARG A 15 12.01 5.65 24.30
CA ARG A 15 10.91 5.27 23.39
C ARG A 15 9.67 5.10 24.25
N SER A 16 8.61 5.88 23.98
CA SER A 16 7.33 5.66 24.62
C SER A 16 6.91 4.22 24.34
N LYS A 17 6.72 3.47 25.42
CA LYS A 17 6.28 2.08 25.33
C LYS A 17 4.76 2.09 25.13
N PHE A 18 4.28 1.33 24.18
CA PHE A 18 2.85 1.07 24.01
C PHE A 18 2.55 -0.33 24.55
N LYS A 19 1.44 -0.45 25.30
CA LYS A 19 0.94 -1.72 25.82
C LYS A 19 -0.41 -2.01 25.17
N VAL A 20 -0.53 -3.20 24.58
CA VAL A 20 -1.82 -3.68 24.07
C VAL A 20 -2.70 -4.06 25.26
N THR A 21 -3.94 -3.57 25.30
CA THR A 21 -4.88 -3.76 26.40
C THR A 21 -5.91 -4.86 26.15
N ASN A 22 -6.17 -5.20 24.89
CA ASN A 22 -7.17 -6.18 24.48
C ASN A 22 -6.55 -7.47 23.91
N TRP A 23 -5.53 -8.03 24.57
CA TRP A 23 -4.83 -9.22 24.08
C TRP A 23 -5.74 -10.43 23.77
N PRO A 24 -6.75 -10.81 24.59
CA PRO A 24 -7.63 -11.94 24.26
C PRO A 24 -8.39 -11.75 22.94
N GLU A 25 -9.01 -10.58 22.75
CA GLU A 25 -9.68 -10.21 21.50
C GLU A 25 -8.70 -10.16 20.34
N TYR A 26 -7.56 -9.49 20.54
CA TYR A 26 -6.58 -9.33 19.49
C TYR A 26 -5.99 -10.67 19.01
N ASN A 27 -5.76 -11.62 19.91
CA ASN A 27 -5.36 -12.98 19.55
C ASN A 27 -6.41 -13.68 18.69
N ASN A 28 -7.70 -13.50 19.01
CA ASN A 28 -8.79 -14.05 18.18
C ASN A 28 -8.84 -13.38 16.79
N ILE A 29 -8.66 -12.06 16.73
CA ILE A 29 -8.54 -11.30 15.48
C ILE A 29 -7.39 -11.85 14.62
N LEU A 30 -6.22 -12.10 15.22
CA LEU A 30 -5.06 -12.64 14.50
C LEU A 30 -5.32 -14.05 13.94
N ARG A 31 -6.02 -14.92 14.67
CA ARG A 31 -6.47 -16.23 14.18
C ARG A 31 -7.43 -16.07 13.01
N ASN A 32 -8.38 -15.15 13.10
CA ASN A 32 -9.37 -14.90 12.06
C ASN A 32 -8.75 -14.36 10.76
N ARG A 33 -7.63 -13.66 10.82
CA ARG A 33 -6.88 -13.24 9.62
C ARG A 33 -6.34 -14.41 8.79
N GLY A 34 -6.20 -15.60 9.40
CA GLY A 34 -5.84 -16.84 8.69
C GLY A 34 -7.03 -17.56 8.05
N ARG A 35 -8.26 -17.11 8.30
CA ARG A 35 -9.47 -17.73 7.75
C ARG A 35 -9.76 -17.20 6.36
N ILE A 36 -9.75 -18.10 5.38
CA ILE A 36 -9.99 -17.76 3.97
C ILE A 36 -11.41 -17.23 3.77
N ASP A 37 -12.40 -17.79 4.46
CA ASP A 37 -13.80 -17.40 4.38
C ASP A 37 -14.06 -15.94 4.84
N LEU A 38 -13.24 -15.42 5.76
CA LEU A 38 -13.31 -14.03 6.20
C LEU A 38 -12.52 -13.07 5.29
N MET A 39 -11.46 -13.57 4.66
CA MET A 39 -10.58 -12.80 3.79
C MET A 39 -11.12 -12.64 2.36
N ILE A 40 -12.00 -13.53 1.95
CA ILE A 40 -12.53 -13.64 0.59
C ILE A 40 -14.06 -13.63 0.67
N ALA A 41 -14.72 -13.11 -0.37
CA ALA A 41 -16.19 -13.05 -0.41
C ALA A 41 -16.82 -14.45 -0.29
N SER A 42 -17.89 -14.55 0.49
CA SER A 42 -18.56 -15.82 0.83
C SER A 42 -19.35 -16.45 -0.32
N ASP A 43 -19.66 -15.68 -1.35
CA ASP A 43 -20.47 -16.11 -2.51
C ASP A 43 -19.60 -16.58 -3.69
N LEU A 44 -18.76 -17.57 -3.44
CA LEU A 44 -17.78 -18.09 -4.41
C LEU A 44 -18.41 -18.67 -5.68
N SER A 45 -19.55 -19.34 -5.56
CA SER A 45 -20.23 -19.98 -6.68
C SER A 45 -20.94 -19.01 -7.61
N ASP A 46 -21.42 -17.88 -7.05
CA ASP A 46 -22.17 -16.91 -7.83
C ASP A 46 -21.28 -16.07 -8.72
N GLY A 47 -21.50 -16.21 -10.04
CA GLY A 47 -20.74 -15.47 -11.04
C GLY A 47 -19.28 -15.94 -11.18
N TRP A 48 -18.98 -17.22 -10.88
CA TRP A 48 -17.65 -17.79 -11.14
C TRP A 48 -17.34 -17.89 -12.63
N TYR A 49 -18.34 -18.33 -13.39
CA TYR A 49 -18.23 -18.41 -14.84
C TYR A 49 -18.87 -17.19 -15.51
N GLU A 50 -18.36 -16.83 -16.70
CA GLU A 50 -19.00 -15.80 -17.51
C GLU A 50 -20.37 -16.27 -17.99
N ASP A 51 -21.34 -15.39 -17.94
CA ASP A 51 -22.62 -15.61 -18.62
C ASP A 51 -22.42 -15.41 -20.13
N THR A 52 -22.30 -16.55 -20.84
CA THR A 52 -22.06 -16.53 -22.31
C THR A 52 -23.36 -16.55 -23.12
N TRP A 53 -24.53 -16.52 -22.46
CA TRP A 53 -25.83 -16.50 -23.14
C TRP A 53 -25.99 -15.25 -23.99
N GLY A 54 -26.06 -15.44 -25.31
CA GLY A 54 -26.40 -14.39 -26.28
C GLY A 54 -25.24 -13.65 -26.93
N ASN A 55 -24.00 -13.73 -26.45
CA ASN A 55 -22.87 -12.96 -26.98
C ASN A 55 -21.74 -13.85 -27.51
N LYS A 56 -22.00 -14.63 -28.58
CA LYS A 56 -20.93 -15.38 -29.28
C LYS A 56 -20.03 -14.44 -30.07
N LYS A 57 -18.96 -13.97 -29.45
CA LYS A 57 -17.88 -13.25 -30.17
C LYS A 57 -17.03 -14.25 -30.95
N ARG A 58 -16.48 -13.81 -32.10
CA ARG A 58 -15.54 -14.60 -32.89
C ARG A 58 -14.27 -14.89 -32.06
N GLY A 59 -13.89 -16.17 -31.96
CA GLY A 59 -12.73 -16.64 -31.18
C GLY A 59 -13.11 -17.40 -29.92
N GLY A 60 -12.12 -17.76 -29.09
CA GLY A 60 -12.33 -18.48 -27.83
C GLY A 60 -13.13 -17.65 -26.82
N GLN A 61 -14.22 -18.22 -26.32
CA GLN A 61 -15.09 -17.56 -25.33
C GLN A 61 -14.39 -17.51 -23.97
N ARG A 62 -14.67 -16.44 -23.21
CA ARG A 62 -14.24 -16.34 -21.82
C ARG A 62 -15.08 -17.29 -20.97
N ILE A 63 -14.44 -18.22 -20.27
CA ILE A 63 -15.13 -19.18 -19.39
C ILE A 63 -15.31 -18.59 -17.99
N TYR A 64 -14.28 -17.93 -17.48
CA TYR A 64 -14.24 -17.42 -16.10
C TYR A 64 -14.54 -15.93 -16.05
N SER A 65 -15.24 -15.50 -15.04
CA SER A 65 -15.52 -14.07 -14.77
C SER A 65 -14.28 -13.33 -14.25
N ASP A 66 -14.32 -12.00 -14.29
CA ASP A 66 -13.28 -11.18 -13.66
C ASP A 66 -13.26 -11.36 -12.13
N LYS A 67 -14.42 -11.66 -11.52
CA LYS A 67 -14.55 -12.02 -10.10
C LYS A 67 -13.76 -13.29 -9.77
N ALA A 68 -13.87 -14.34 -10.58
CA ALA A 68 -13.11 -15.58 -10.41
C ALA A 68 -11.60 -15.36 -10.53
N ILE A 69 -11.17 -14.57 -11.54
CA ILE A 69 -9.75 -14.22 -11.71
C ILE A 69 -9.23 -13.44 -10.51
N LEU A 70 -9.98 -12.42 -10.07
CA LEU A 70 -9.59 -11.59 -8.92
C LEU A 70 -9.44 -12.44 -7.66
N LEU A 71 -10.40 -13.32 -7.39
CA LEU A 71 -10.37 -14.20 -6.21
C LEU A 71 -9.14 -15.13 -6.22
N CYS A 72 -8.84 -15.76 -7.35
CA CYS A 72 -7.65 -16.57 -7.48
C CYS A 72 -6.36 -15.77 -7.23
N LEU A 73 -6.32 -14.50 -7.70
CA LEU A 73 -5.19 -13.62 -7.45
C LEU A 73 -5.13 -13.12 -6.00
N GLN A 74 -6.27 -12.95 -5.33
CA GLN A 74 -6.31 -12.64 -3.89
C GLN A 74 -5.72 -13.80 -3.07
N ILE A 75 -6.15 -15.05 -3.33
CA ILE A 75 -5.58 -16.24 -2.69
C ILE A 75 -4.07 -16.33 -2.96
N ARG A 76 -3.66 -16.15 -4.22
CA ARG A 76 -2.25 -16.13 -4.60
C ARG A 76 -1.45 -15.13 -3.77
N ASN A 77 -1.92 -13.90 -3.62
CA ASN A 77 -1.23 -12.84 -2.90
C ASN A 77 -1.24 -13.06 -1.39
N LEU A 78 -2.35 -13.59 -0.85
CA LEU A 78 -2.50 -13.88 0.58
C LEU A 78 -1.48 -14.92 1.06
N PHE A 79 -1.27 -15.98 0.25
CA PHE A 79 -0.35 -17.08 0.56
C PHE A 79 1.02 -16.97 -0.11
N GLY A 80 1.30 -15.92 -0.88
CA GLY A 80 2.59 -15.74 -1.55
C GLY A 80 2.92 -16.76 -2.62
N LEU A 81 1.91 -17.40 -3.25
CA LEU A 81 2.08 -18.52 -4.16
C LEU A 81 2.55 -18.07 -5.55
N LYS A 82 3.29 -18.94 -6.26
CA LYS A 82 3.53 -18.79 -7.71
C LYS A 82 2.28 -19.22 -8.48
N LEU A 83 2.07 -18.69 -9.71
CA LEU A 83 0.83 -18.91 -10.47
C LEU A 83 0.44 -20.38 -10.62
N ARG A 84 1.39 -21.28 -10.96
CA ARG A 84 1.12 -22.72 -11.08
C ARG A 84 0.77 -23.34 -9.73
N GLN A 85 1.44 -22.93 -8.66
CA GLN A 85 1.11 -23.38 -7.29
C GLN A 85 -0.28 -22.88 -6.87
N SER A 86 -0.65 -21.64 -7.26
CA SER A 86 -1.98 -21.09 -6.98
C SER A 86 -3.09 -21.92 -7.63
N GLN A 87 -2.91 -22.31 -8.89
CA GLN A 87 -3.87 -23.16 -9.60
C GLN A 87 -4.05 -24.51 -8.88
N GLY A 88 -2.95 -25.17 -8.53
CA GLY A 88 -3.01 -26.46 -7.81
C GLY A 88 -3.65 -26.33 -6.43
N PHE A 89 -3.28 -25.29 -5.68
CA PHE A 89 -3.82 -25.03 -4.35
C PHE A 89 -5.33 -24.73 -4.36
N ILE A 90 -5.80 -23.93 -5.30
CA ILE A 90 -7.21 -23.55 -5.43
C ILE A 90 -8.04 -24.77 -5.87
N ASN A 91 -7.56 -25.55 -6.85
CA ASN A 91 -8.24 -26.78 -7.25
C ASN A 91 -8.34 -27.78 -6.09
N TRP A 92 -7.29 -27.88 -5.27
CA TRP A 92 -7.32 -28.71 -4.07
C TRP A 92 -8.35 -28.22 -3.05
N ILE A 93 -8.49 -26.90 -2.84
CA ILE A 93 -9.54 -26.32 -1.98
C ILE A 93 -10.93 -26.71 -2.51
N PHE A 94 -11.19 -26.56 -3.81
CA PHE A 94 -12.49 -26.87 -4.39
C PHE A 94 -12.84 -28.35 -4.22
N MET A 95 -11.85 -29.23 -4.43
CA MET A 95 -12.01 -30.66 -4.18
C MET A 95 -12.35 -30.95 -2.71
N LEU A 96 -11.63 -30.31 -1.78
CA LEU A 96 -11.80 -30.53 -0.33
C LEU A 96 -13.16 -30.04 0.18
N THR A 97 -13.65 -28.94 -0.40
CA THR A 97 -14.94 -28.33 -0.02
C THR A 97 -16.13 -28.86 -0.80
N GLY A 98 -15.90 -29.77 -1.75
CA GLY A 98 -16.96 -30.31 -2.61
C GLY A 98 -17.58 -29.28 -3.57
N LEU A 99 -16.92 -28.14 -3.80
CA LEU A 99 -17.40 -27.12 -4.72
C LEU A 99 -17.18 -27.58 -6.18
N PRO A 100 -18.22 -27.58 -7.04
CA PRO A 100 -18.11 -28.00 -8.44
C PRO A 100 -17.51 -26.90 -9.31
N LEU A 101 -16.37 -26.33 -8.86
CA LEU A 101 -15.66 -25.24 -9.52
C LEU A 101 -14.29 -25.70 -9.98
N THR A 102 -13.77 -25.08 -11.02
CA THR A 102 -12.40 -25.27 -11.49
C THR A 102 -11.63 -23.95 -11.45
N CYS A 103 -10.34 -24.03 -11.11
CA CYS A 103 -9.48 -22.87 -11.12
C CYS A 103 -9.08 -22.53 -12.57
N PRO A 104 -9.10 -21.27 -12.99
CA PRO A 104 -8.51 -20.85 -14.24
C PRO A 104 -7.05 -21.31 -14.36
N ASP A 105 -6.65 -21.71 -15.57
CA ASP A 105 -5.25 -22.04 -15.86
C ASP A 105 -4.32 -20.87 -15.53
N TYR A 106 -3.11 -21.17 -15.07
CA TYR A 106 -2.13 -20.17 -14.65
C TYR A 106 -1.78 -19.14 -15.76
N THR A 107 -1.89 -19.54 -17.04
CA THR A 107 -1.70 -18.61 -18.16
C THR A 107 -2.89 -17.67 -18.32
N THR A 108 -4.09 -18.16 -18.07
CA THR A 108 -5.33 -17.36 -18.02
C THR A 108 -5.29 -16.37 -16.87
N LEU A 109 -4.89 -16.81 -15.67
CA LEU A 109 -4.68 -15.92 -14.52
C LEU A 109 -3.69 -14.79 -14.84
N SER A 110 -2.58 -15.11 -15.50
CA SER A 110 -1.57 -14.12 -15.90
C SER A 110 -2.10 -13.14 -16.94
N LYS A 111 -2.75 -13.65 -18.00
CA LYS A 111 -3.24 -12.81 -19.11
C LYS A 111 -4.44 -11.95 -18.71
N ARG A 112 -5.37 -12.51 -17.96
CA ARG A 112 -6.57 -11.80 -17.50
C ARG A 112 -6.28 -10.88 -16.31
N GLY A 113 -5.41 -11.31 -15.39
CA GLY A 113 -4.96 -10.49 -14.26
C GLY A 113 -4.38 -9.14 -14.67
N ARG A 114 -3.70 -9.09 -15.82
CA ARG A 114 -3.19 -7.85 -16.42
C ARG A 114 -4.30 -6.84 -16.80
N LYS A 115 -5.47 -7.34 -17.18
CA LYS A 115 -6.57 -6.54 -17.73
C LYS A 115 -7.67 -6.22 -16.72
N LEU A 116 -7.52 -6.64 -15.46
CA LEU A 116 -8.49 -6.32 -14.42
C LEU A 116 -8.49 -4.82 -14.14
N ASN A 117 -9.69 -4.24 -14.08
CA ASN A 117 -9.88 -2.92 -13.48
C ASN A 117 -10.14 -3.11 -11.99
N LEU A 118 -9.24 -2.63 -11.14
CA LEU A 118 -9.26 -2.84 -9.70
C LEU A 118 -9.39 -1.52 -8.90
N GLU A 119 -9.68 -0.40 -9.56
CA GLU A 119 -9.82 0.91 -8.91
C GLU A 119 -10.83 0.87 -7.76
N PHE A 120 -11.95 0.17 -7.97
CA PHE A 120 -13.02 0.03 -6.96
C PHE A 120 -12.62 -0.74 -5.68
N LEU A 121 -11.51 -1.49 -5.70
CA LEU A 121 -11.11 -2.29 -4.53
C LEU A 121 -10.67 -1.44 -3.33
N LEU A 122 -10.27 -0.20 -3.57
CA LEU A 122 -9.84 0.72 -2.53
C LEU A 122 -10.88 1.82 -2.26
N ASP A 123 -12.01 1.79 -2.96
CA ASP A 123 -13.13 2.67 -2.66
C ASP A 123 -13.70 2.29 -1.28
N SER A 124 -13.34 3.07 -0.29
CA SER A 124 -13.81 2.89 1.08
C SER A 124 -15.26 3.36 1.19
N LYS A 125 -16.11 2.56 1.83
CA LYS A 125 -17.47 2.97 2.21
C LYS A 125 -17.41 4.09 3.25
N ASP A 126 -16.39 4.09 4.11
CA ASP A 126 -16.04 5.14 5.06
C ASP A 126 -15.08 6.11 4.40
N THR A 127 -15.60 7.16 3.80
CA THR A 127 -14.80 8.19 3.12
C THR A 127 -14.59 9.45 3.95
N ASP A 128 -15.18 9.56 5.14
CA ASP A 128 -15.06 10.73 6.01
C ASP A 128 -13.92 10.55 7.01
N PHE A 129 -12.73 10.97 6.61
CA PHE A 129 -11.54 10.93 7.46
C PHE A 129 -11.19 12.34 7.96
N ASP A 130 -10.74 12.46 9.21
CA ASP A 130 -10.23 13.73 9.71
C ASP A 130 -8.95 14.14 8.99
N TYR A 131 -8.09 13.17 8.67
CA TYR A 131 -6.88 13.39 7.87
C TYR A 131 -6.47 12.14 7.10
N ALA A 132 -5.77 12.35 5.99
CA ALA A 132 -5.10 11.31 5.23
C ALA A 132 -3.58 11.56 5.21
N CYS A 133 -2.81 10.49 5.21
CA CYS A 133 -1.34 10.53 5.10
C CYS A 133 -0.91 9.98 3.76
N LEU A 134 -0.03 10.70 3.07
CA LEU A 134 0.62 10.28 1.82
C LEU A 134 2.06 9.86 2.10
N ASP A 135 2.47 8.76 1.52
CA ASP A 135 3.87 8.33 1.53
C ASP A 135 4.14 7.31 0.43
N SER A 136 5.41 7.04 0.15
CA SER A 136 5.82 6.04 -0.84
C SER A 136 6.86 5.08 -0.27
N THR A 137 6.90 3.86 -0.82
CA THR A 137 7.91 2.88 -0.45
C THR A 137 8.40 2.10 -1.66
N GLY A 138 9.68 1.69 -1.63
CA GLY A 138 10.25 0.82 -2.64
C GLY A 138 9.81 -0.64 -2.48
N ILE A 139 9.40 -1.26 -3.59
CA ILE A 139 9.11 -2.69 -3.72
C ILE A 139 10.03 -3.26 -4.78
N GLN A 140 10.77 -4.30 -4.44
CA GLN A 140 11.78 -4.91 -5.29
C GLN A 140 11.12 -5.72 -6.40
N THR A 141 11.55 -5.50 -7.65
CA THR A 141 11.12 -6.34 -8.78
C THR A 141 11.89 -7.65 -8.78
N TYR A 142 11.32 -8.67 -9.41
CA TYR A 142 12.01 -9.93 -9.61
C TYR A 142 13.10 -9.71 -10.68
N THR A 143 14.34 -9.60 -10.24
CA THR A 143 15.51 -9.67 -11.13
C THR A 143 16.17 -11.02 -10.90
N GLY A 144 16.33 -11.82 -11.96
CA GLY A 144 17.02 -13.12 -11.91
C GLY A 144 18.52 -13.01 -11.64
N ASN A 145 18.95 -11.91 -11.10
CA ASN A 145 20.32 -11.41 -11.10
C ASN A 145 21.07 -11.70 -9.78
N GLU A 146 20.35 -12.03 -8.68
CA GLU A 146 21.03 -12.45 -7.42
C GLU A 146 21.94 -13.70 -7.66
N TRP A 147 21.49 -14.59 -8.56
CA TRP A 147 22.30 -15.76 -8.93
C TRP A 147 23.56 -15.40 -9.74
N LEU A 148 23.48 -14.41 -10.64
CA LEU A 148 24.60 -13.92 -11.43
C LEU A 148 25.62 -13.13 -10.57
N GLU A 149 25.13 -12.32 -9.60
CA GLU A 149 25.98 -11.64 -8.61
C GLU A 149 26.78 -12.64 -7.79
N ASN A 150 26.12 -13.69 -7.29
CA ASN A 150 26.78 -14.74 -6.50
C ASN A 150 27.78 -15.58 -7.32
N LYS A 151 27.52 -15.78 -8.63
CA LYS A 151 28.34 -16.60 -9.49
C LYS A 151 29.56 -15.86 -10.10
N HIS A 152 29.43 -14.56 -10.35
CA HIS A 152 30.43 -13.79 -11.10
C HIS A 152 31.08 -12.63 -10.32
N GLY A 153 30.68 -12.39 -9.08
CA GLY A 153 31.26 -11.36 -8.20
C GLY A 153 31.16 -9.91 -8.73
N LYS A 154 30.38 -9.68 -9.77
CA LYS A 154 30.27 -8.38 -10.40
C LYS A 154 28.98 -7.66 -9.91
N GLN A 155 29.17 -6.56 -9.17
CA GLN A 155 28.11 -5.64 -8.72
C GLN A 155 27.39 -4.89 -9.86
N TYR A 156 27.22 -5.50 -11.03
CA TYR A 156 26.73 -4.81 -12.23
C TYR A 156 25.21 -4.81 -12.42
N ILE A 157 24.45 -5.33 -11.46
CA ILE A 157 23.04 -5.50 -11.68
C ILE A 157 22.26 -4.49 -10.84
N ARG A 158 21.81 -3.41 -11.47
CA ARG A 158 20.86 -2.47 -10.86
C ARG A 158 19.68 -3.26 -10.33
N ARG A 159 19.58 -3.36 -9.00
CA ARG A 159 18.34 -3.84 -8.36
C ARG A 159 17.23 -2.95 -8.84
N THR A 160 16.38 -3.45 -9.73
CA THR A 160 15.25 -2.70 -10.21
C THR A 160 14.16 -2.76 -9.13
N TRP A 161 13.58 -1.63 -8.84
CA TRP A 161 12.49 -1.50 -7.88
C TRP A 161 11.45 -0.52 -8.43
N LYS A 162 10.23 -0.65 -7.96
CA LYS A 162 9.14 0.27 -8.23
C LYS A 162 8.70 0.93 -6.95
N LYS A 163 8.10 2.11 -7.05
CA LYS A 163 7.50 2.80 -5.93
C LYS A 163 6.04 2.38 -5.79
N LEU A 164 5.64 2.06 -4.58
CA LEU A 164 4.25 1.99 -4.17
C LEU A 164 3.92 3.26 -3.38
N HIS A 165 3.08 4.11 -3.95
CA HIS A 165 2.52 5.29 -3.28
C HIS A 165 1.18 4.90 -2.68
N ILE A 166 0.90 5.34 -1.44
CA ILE A 166 -0.40 5.12 -0.79
C ILE A 166 -0.93 6.39 -0.16
N ALA A 167 -2.26 6.48 -0.13
CA ALA A 167 -3.01 7.36 0.75
C ALA A 167 -3.65 6.52 1.86
N THR A 168 -3.44 6.89 3.12
CA THR A 168 -3.96 6.16 4.28
C THR A 168 -4.78 7.10 5.15
N GLY A 169 -6.07 6.79 5.38
CA GLY A 169 -6.93 7.52 6.30
C GLY A 169 -6.52 7.37 7.77
N ASN A 170 -7.01 8.26 8.64
CA ASN A 170 -6.70 8.26 10.07
C ASN A 170 -7.10 6.97 10.84
N ASN A 171 -7.96 6.16 10.26
CA ASN A 171 -8.32 4.81 10.75
C ASN A 171 -7.29 3.73 10.37
N GLY A 172 -6.31 4.04 9.51
CA GLY A 172 -5.28 3.12 9.03
C GLY A 172 -5.66 2.33 7.76
N ILE A 173 -6.81 2.64 7.16
CA ILE A 173 -7.27 2.05 5.89
C ILE A 173 -6.59 2.76 4.71
N ILE A 174 -6.11 1.99 3.74
CA ILE A 174 -5.55 2.50 2.49
C ILE A 174 -6.70 2.88 1.56
N THR A 175 -6.76 4.14 1.17
CA THR A 175 -7.82 4.72 0.31
C THR A 175 -7.37 4.97 -1.12
N GLY A 176 -6.06 4.88 -1.37
CA GLY A 176 -5.48 5.01 -2.70
C GLY A 176 -4.13 4.30 -2.75
N ALA A 177 -3.83 3.64 -3.87
CA ALA A 177 -2.54 2.98 -4.10
C ALA A 177 -2.15 3.07 -5.57
N ILE A 178 -0.94 3.54 -5.84
CA ILE A 178 -0.40 3.69 -7.19
C ILE A 178 0.99 3.08 -7.23
N THR A 179 1.27 2.29 -8.26
CA THR A 179 2.59 1.71 -8.49
C THR A 179 3.25 2.40 -9.67
N THR A 180 4.44 2.98 -9.46
CA THR A 180 5.21 3.69 -10.48
C THR A 180 6.62 3.15 -10.64
N CYS A 181 7.29 3.56 -11.72
CA CYS A 181 8.74 3.36 -11.82
C CYS A 181 9.48 4.18 -10.75
N HIS A 182 10.66 3.72 -10.34
CA HIS A 182 11.46 4.32 -9.27
C HIS A 182 11.82 5.80 -9.49
N ASN A 183 11.91 6.23 -10.75
CA ASN A 183 12.30 7.58 -11.15
C ASN A 183 11.13 8.58 -11.24
N LYS A 184 9.89 8.14 -10.99
CA LYS A 184 8.74 9.05 -10.98
C LYS A 184 8.73 9.92 -9.74
N ASP A 185 8.38 11.20 -9.94
CA ASP A 185 8.22 12.19 -8.86
C ASP A 185 6.97 11.84 -8.03
N ASP A 186 7.11 11.85 -6.71
CA ASP A 186 6.04 11.55 -5.77
C ASP A 186 4.90 12.58 -5.86
N ARG A 187 5.23 13.85 -6.14
CA ARG A 187 4.26 14.95 -6.32
C ARG A 187 3.28 14.69 -7.46
N SER A 188 3.75 14.09 -8.55
CA SER A 188 2.91 13.82 -9.71
C SER A 188 1.82 12.77 -9.47
N GLN A 189 1.88 12.06 -8.33
CA GLN A 189 0.91 11.02 -7.96
C GLN A 189 -0.18 11.53 -7.00
N VAL A 190 -0.05 12.74 -6.45
CA VAL A 190 -0.93 13.24 -5.40
C VAL A 190 -2.37 13.38 -5.88
N GLU A 191 -2.59 13.91 -7.08
CA GLU A 191 -3.93 14.10 -7.64
C GLU A 191 -4.70 12.78 -7.75
N GLU A 192 -4.02 11.77 -8.27
CA GLU A 192 -4.57 10.42 -8.45
C GLU A 192 -4.83 9.74 -7.10
N LEU A 193 -3.86 9.83 -6.16
CA LEU A 193 -4.00 9.25 -4.82
C LEU A 193 -5.18 9.86 -4.04
N LEU A 194 -5.49 11.12 -4.32
CA LEU A 194 -6.58 11.84 -3.67
C LEU A 194 -7.87 11.89 -4.52
N ARG A 195 -7.98 11.07 -5.56
CA ARG A 195 -9.15 11.09 -6.46
C ARG A 195 -10.45 10.83 -5.70
N ASN A 196 -10.49 9.80 -4.87
CA ASN A 196 -11.68 9.35 -4.13
C ASN A 196 -11.57 9.61 -2.61
N VAL A 197 -10.60 10.43 -2.19
CA VAL A 197 -10.37 10.71 -0.76
C VAL A 197 -11.14 11.96 -0.35
N LYS A 198 -12.01 11.82 0.65
CA LYS A 198 -12.67 12.93 1.34
C LYS A 198 -12.08 13.06 2.74
N THR A 199 -11.42 14.17 3.01
CA THR A 199 -10.76 14.41 4.31
C THR A 199 -10.64 15.91 4.58
N LYS A 200 -10.44 16.29 5.84
CA LYS A 200 -10.22 17.69 6.23
C LYS A 200 -8.78 18.13 6.01
N GLU A 201 -7.83 17.19 6.10
CA GLU A 201 -6.39 17.49 6.09
C GLU A 201 -5.59 16.39 5.40
N VAL A 202 -4.56 16.76 4.65
CA VAL A 202 -3.63 15.85 3.97
C VAL A 202 -2.23 16.07 4.51
N LEU A 203 -1.61 15.03 5.06
CA LEU A 203 -0.24 15.04 5.55
C LEU A 203 0.68 14.34 4.54
N GLY A 204 1.83 14.94 4.25
CA GLY A 204 2.84 14.34 3.36
C GLY A 204 4.25 14.69 3.81
N ASP A 205 5.24 13.92 3.36
CA ASP A 205 6.65 14.24 3.58
C ASP A 205 7.13 15.39 2.66
N PRO A 206 8.38 15.89 2.81
CA PRO A 206 8.90 16.94 1.93
C PRO A 206 8.96 16.56 0.45
N GLY A 207 8.95 15.28 0.09
CA GLY A 207 8.90 14.80 -1.30
C GLY A 207 7.61 15.18 -2.02
N TYR A 208 6.54 15.44 -1.26
CA TYR A 208 5.25 15.91 -1.79
C TYR A 208 5.10 17.44 -1.75
N ASP A 209 6.10 18.17 -1.27
CA ASP A 209 6.00 19.62 -1.14
C ASP A 209 6.04 20.33 -2.50
N GLY A 210 5.11 21.25 -2.70
CA GLY A 210 4.98 22.11 -3.89
C GLY A 210 3.82 23.08 -3.76
N GLU A 211 3.98 24.27 -4.32
CA GLU A 211 2.91 25.28 -4.29
C GLU A 211 1.69 24.82 -5.09
N ASN A 212 1.92 24.27 -6.29
CA ASN A 212 0.87 23.68 -7.13
C ASN A 212 0.12 22.52 -6.43
N ILE A 213 0.85 21.70 -5.67
CA ILE A 213 0.25 20.60 -4.89
C ILE A 213 -0.59 21.16 -3.75
N SER A 214 -0.08 22.17 -3.03
CA SER A 214 -0.83 22.83 -1.96
C SER A 214 -2.10 23.48 -2.48
N GLN A 215 -2.06 24.13 -3.63
CA GLN A 215 -3.24 24.72 -4.28
C GLN A 215 -4.25 23.67 -4.72
N MET A 216 -3.80 22.57 -5.33
CA MET A 216 -4.63 21.47 -5.76
C MET A 216 -5.36 20.80 -4.57
N ILE A 217 -4.66 20.56 -3.45
CA ILE A 217 -5.26 20.02 -2.23
C ILE A 217 -6.33 20.96 -1.67
N ARG A 218 -6.05 22.29 -1.65
CA ARG A 218 -7.04 23.30 -1.21
C ARG A 218 -8.24 23.38 -2.14
N ALA A 219 -8.03 23.29 -3.46
CA ALA A 219 -9.12 23.30 -4.43
C ALA A 219 -10.10 22.13 -4.22
N LYS A 220 -9.62 21.01 -3.64
CA LYS A 220 -10.46 19.88 -3.20
C LYS A 220 -11.10 20.09 -1.81
N GLY A 221 -10.97 21.27 -1.19
CA GLY A 221 -11.51 21.58 0.13
C GLY A 221 -10.71 21.03 1.31
N MET A 222 -9.47 20.56 1.08
CA MET A 222 -8.63 19.94 2.10
C MET A 222 -7.48 20.86 2.49
N LYS A 223 -7.01 20.75 3.75
CA LYS A 223 -5.84 21.49 4.24
C LYS A 223 -4.56 20.71 3.96
N PRO A 224 -3.57 21.27 3.21
CA PRO A 224 -2.26 20.64 3.07
C PRO A 224 -1.42 20.86 4.34
N THR A 225 -0.90 19.78 4.92
CA THR A 225 0.07 19.79 6.03
C THR A 225 1.29 18.98 5.59
N ILE A 226 1.99 19.52 4.61
CA ILE A 226 3.21 18.96 4.04
C ILE A 226 4.39 19.66 4.66
N ARG A 227 5.42 18.92 5.07
CA ARG A 227 6.62 19.50 5.63
C ARG A 227 7.39 20.27 4.55
N PRO A 228 7.58 21.58 4.68
CA PRO A 228 8.36 22.36 3.71
C PRO A 228 9.85 21.96 3.79
N PRO A 229 10.59 22.02 2.66
CA PRO A 229 12.03 21.80 2.66
C PRO A 229 12.77 22.91 3.42
N ASN A 230 13.90 22.57 4.04
CA ASN A 230 14.65 23.49 4.87
C ASN A 230 15.23 24.71 4.10
N ASN A 231 15.44 24.56 2.80
CA ASN A 231 16.04 25.56 1.91
C ASN A 231 15.02 26.43 1.16
N LEU A 232 13.73 26.36 1.53
CA LEU A 232 12.72 27.20 0.88
C LEU A 232 12.98 28.67 1.19
N VAL A 233 13.01 29.50 0.14
CA VAL A 233 13.19 30.94 0.29
C VAL A 233 11.92 31.55 0.88
N THR A 234 12.06 32.25 2.02
CA THR A 234 10.94 32.83 2.80
C THR A 234 10.99 34.35 2.93
N LYS A 235 11.83 35.03 2.13
CA LYS A 235 12.01 36.48 2.22
C LYS A 235 10.70 37.29 2.09
N LYS A 236 9.73 36.77 1.32
CA LYS A 236 8.36 37.30 1.23
C LYS A 236 7.41 36.14 1.48
N ALA A 237 7.01 35.94 2.74
CA ALA A 237 6.12 34.84 3.12
C ALA A 237 4.66 35.16 2.74
N GLU A 238 4.38 35.22 1.43
CA GLU A 238 3.07 35.57 0.88
C GLU A 238 2.09 34.40 0.94
N THR A 239 2.55 33.15 0.75
CA THR A 239 1.70 31.97 0.80
C THR A 239 1.77 31.26 2.16
N GLU A 240 0.72 30.49 2.52
CA GLU A 240 0.73 29.69 3.76
C GLU A 240 1.87 28.68 3.80
N ARG A 241 2.29 28.15 2.63
CA ARG A 241 3.44 27.27 2.50
C ARG A 241 4.72 28.00 2.90
N GLN A 242 4.93 29.23 2.41
CA GLN A 242 6.09 30.05 2.77
C GLN A 242 6.05 30.47 4.25
N GLN A 243 4.89 30.82 4.80
CA GLN A 243 4.69 31.11 6.23
C GLN A 243 5.02 29.89 7.09
N SER A 244 4.59 28.70 6.67
CA SER A 244 4.91 27.43 7.33
C SER A 244 6.41 27.16 7.33
N ALA A 245 7.10 27.42 6.21
CA ALA A 245 8.53 27.27 6.09
C ALA A 245 9.29 28.30 6.96
N ALA A 246 8.88 29.58 6.95
CA ALA A 246 9.44 30.62 7.80
C ALA A 246 9.31 30.25 9.29
N TYR A 247 8.17 29.76 9.69
CA TYR A 247 7.97 29.25 11.06
C TYR A 247 8.92 28.11 11.40
N GLN A 248 9.09 27.11 10.48
CA GLN A 248 10.02 26.01 10.70
C GLN A 248 11.48 26.51 10.79
N GLN A 249 11.87 27.46 9.96
CA GLN A 249 13.24 28.05 9.97
C GLN A 249 13.53 28.81 11.26
N THR A 250 12.57 29.60 11.77
CA THR A 250 12.74 30.44 12.98
C THR A 250 12.58 29.67 14.28
N LYS A 251 11.61 28.78 14.40
CA LYS A 251 11.26 28.07 15.64
C LYS A 251 11.77 26.63 15.67
N GLY A 252 12.31 26.14 14.57
CA GLY A 252 12.82 24.79 14.42
C GLY A 252 11.74 23.73 14.12
N TYR A 253 12.21 22.57 13.64
CA TYR A 253 11.35 21.44 13.22
C TYR A 253 10.42 20.95 14.33
N HIS A 254 10.90 20.82 15.56
CA HIS A 254 10.09 20.30 16.66
C HIS A 254 8.90 21.21 17.01
N ALA A 255 9.10 22.52 17.02
CA ALA A 255 8.02 23.48 17.22
C ALA A 255 7.00 23.42 16.09
N TRP A 256 7.48 23.36 14.84
CA TRP A 256 6.62 23.21 13.66
C TRP A 256 5.82 21.90 13.69
N ARG A 257 6.47 20.77 14.01
CA ARG A 257 5.84 19.42 14.14
C ARG A 257 4.72 19.43 15.17
N ASN A 258 4.96 20.05 16.33
CA ASN A 258 3.98 20.12 17.41
C ASN A 258 2.79 21.03 17.02
N LYS A 259 3.06 22.21 16.49
CA LYS A 259 2.04 23.17 16.03
C LYS A 259 1.08 22.53 15.01
N ASN A 260 1.62 21.79 14.06
CA ASN A 260 0.85 21.16 12.98
C ASN A 260 0.38 19.72 13.32
N LYS A 261 0.61 19.23 14.54
CA LYS A 261 0.33 17.84 14.95
C LYS A 261 0.84 16.82 13.92
N TYR A 262 1.99 17.13 13.29
CA TYR A 262 2.55 16.39 12.15
C TYR A 262 3.02 14.97 12.52
N GLY A 263 3.18 14.66 13.80
CA GLY A 263 3.49 13.30 14.29
C GLY A 263 2.50 12.23 13.86
N ARG A 264 1.26 12.63 13.51
CA ARG A 264 0.22 11.73 12.97
C ARG A 264 0.64 11.04 11.67
N ARG A 265 1.60 11.60 10.91
CA ARG A 265 2.15 10.99 9.70
C ARG A 265 2.81 9.62 9.95
N GLU A 266 3.25 9.32 11.16
CA GLU A 266 3.79 8.01 11.52
C GLU A 266 2.81 6.86 11.23
N LEU A 267 1.52 7.15 11.06
CA LEU A 267 0.50 6.16 10.70
C LEU A 267 0.80 5.47 9.35
N VAL A 268 1.23 6.22 8.33
CA VAL A 268 1.52 5.64 7.01
C VAL A 268 2.78 4.77 7.05
N GLU A 269 3.78 5.14 7.87
CA GLU A 269 4.97 4.32 8.09
C GLU A 269 4.61 2.98 8.74
N ASN A 270 3.70 3.00 9.73
CA ASN A 270 3.14 1.79 10.33
C ASN A 270 2.34 0.94 9.33
N THR A 271 1.65 1.59 8.39
CA THR A 271 0.92 0.89 7.33
C THR A 271 1.89 0.17 6.39
N PHE A 272 2.99 0.80 5.98
CA PHE A 272 4.04 0.15 5.21
C PHE A 272 4.74 -0.97 5.97
N PHE A 273 4.99 -0.80 7.26
CA PHE A 273 5.54 -1.88 8.08
C PHE A 273 4.63 -3.11 8.05
N ARG A 274 3.33 -2.92 8.27
CA ARG A 274 2.34 -4.01 8.22
C ARG A 274 2.25 -4.63 6.82
N PHE A 275 2.23 -3.81 5.78
CA PHE A 275 2.22 -4.27 4.39
C PHE A 275 3.42 -5.20 4.11
N LYS A 276 4.63 -4.75 4.43
CA LYS A 276 5.85 -5.54 4.21
C LYS A 276 5.93 -6.77 5.10
N SER A 277 5.43 -6.71 6.33
CA SER A 277 5.36 -7.87 7.23
C SER A 277 4.38 -8.93 6.72
N SER A 278 3.26 -8.53 6.09
CA SER A 278 2.25 -9.47 5.59
C SER A 278 2.59 -10.04 4.20
N PHE A 279 3.12 -9.20 3.30
CA PHE A 279 3.28 -9.56 1.89
C PHE A 279 4.72 -9.52 1.38
N GLY A 280 5.68 -9.19 2.25
CA GLY A 280 7.08 -9.00 1.88
C GLY A 280 7.32 -7.70 1.09
N SER A 281 8.56 -7.52 0.66
CA SER A 281 9.04 -6.35 -0.08
C SER A 281 9.36 -6.64 -1.54
N LYS A 282 8.89 -7.78 -2.07
CA LYS A 282 9.15 -8.22 -3.45
C LYS A 282 7.84 -8.47 -4.20
N PHE A 283 7.86 -8.22 -5.51
CA PHE A 283 6.76 -8.61 -6.40
C PHE A 283 6.77 -10.12 -6.64
N LEU A 284 5.59 -10.71 -6.74
CA LEU A 284 5.39 -12.06 -7.25
C LEU A 284 5.27 -12.06 -8.78
N SER A 285 4.77 -10.96 -9.35
CA SER A 285 4.57 -10.74 -10.78
C SER A 285 5.84 -10.20 -11.45
N ARG A 286 5.93 -10.38 -12.78
CA ARG A 286 7.05 -9.88 -13.60
C ARG A 286 6.63 -8.82 -14.63
N ASP A 287 5.37 -8.84 -15.02
CA ASP A 287 4.77 -7.92 -15.97
C ASP A 287 4.27 -6.66 -15.24
N ASP A 288 4.41 -5.50 -15.84
CA ASP A 288 4.14 -4.20 -15.20
C ASP A 288 2.69 -4.02 -14.78
N ASP A 289 1.73 -4.42 -15.62
CA ASP A 289 0.32 -4.28 -15.28
C ASP A 289 -0.11 -5.29 -14.21
N ASN A 290 0.44 -6.52 -14.29
CA ASN A 290 0.26 -7.49 -13.21
C ASN A 290 0.91 -7.01 -11.89
N MET A 291 2.04 -6.28 -11.93
CA MET A 291 2.65 -5.68 -10.73
C MET A 291 1.76 -4.61 -10.11
N LYS A 292 1.17 -3.72 -10.93
CA LYS A 292 0.22 -2.70 -10.46
C LYS A 292 -0.97 -3.36 -9.76
N ASN A 293 -1.61 -4.32 -10.43
CA ASN A 293 -2.76 -5.04 -9.90
C ASN A 293 -2.42 -5.86 -8.65
N GLU A 294 -1.23 -6.46 -8.60
CA GLU A 294 -0.72 -7.15 -7.40
C GLU A 294 -0.67 -6.22 -6.19
N MET A 295 -0.18 -4.97 -6.34
CA MET A 295 -0.11 -4.02 -5.24
C MET A 295 -1.49 -3.57 -4.78
N THR A 296 -2.41 -3.28 -5.71
CA THR A 296 -3.80 -2.93 -5.38
C THR A 296 -4.49 -4.05 -4.61
N ILE A 297 -4.35 -5.31 -5.05
CA ILE A 297 -4.88 -6.48 -4.35
C ILE A 297 -4.27 -6.62 -2.94
N LYS A 298 -2.96 -6.46 -2.79
CA LYS A 298 -2.29 -6.53 -1.49
C LYS A 298 -2.75 -5.42 -0.54
N CYS A 299 -2.95 -4.20 -1.05
CA CYS A 299 -3.51 -3.10 -0.27
C CYS A 299 -4.94 -3.39 0.19
N GLN A 300 -5.78 -3.91 -0.68
CA GLN A 300 -7.15 -4.32 -0.35
C GLN A 300 -7.17 -5.46 0.69
N LEU A 301 -6.32 -6.47 0.54
CA LEU A 301 -6.19 -7.54 1.54
C LEU A 301 -5.71 -7.00 2.90
N LEU A 302 -4.80 -6.03 2.92
CA LEU A 302 -4.38 -5.37 4.16
C LEU A 302 -5.55 -4.63 4.81
N ASN A 303 -6.38 -3.93 4.03
CA ASN A 303 -7.59 -3.27 4.53
C ASN A 303 -8.54 -4.29 5.17
N LYS A 304 -8.81 -5.42 4.50
CA LYS A 304 -9.64 -6.50 5.07
C LYS A 304 -9.08 -7.04 6.38
N MET A 305 -7.76 -7.23 6.49
CA MET A 305 -7.12 -7.62 7.74
C MET A 305 -7.35 -6.60 8.87
N PHE A 306 -7.46 -5.33 8.50
CA PHE A 306 -7.72 -4.22 9.42
C PHE A 306 -9.18 -4.16 9.87
N GLU A 307 -10.11 -4.44 8.96
CA GLU A 307 -11.55 -4.51 9.21
C GLU A 307 -11.91 -5.66 10.17
N ILE A 308 -11.22 -6.81 10.07
CA ILE A 308 -11.38 -7.93 11.02
C ILE A 308 -11.03 -7.47 12.45
N GLY A 309 -10.11 -6.52 12.59
CA GLY A 309 -9.81 -5.86 13.86
C GLY A 309 -8.35 -5.44 14.02
N LYS A 310 -8.12 -4.66 15.08
CA LYS A 310 -6.83 -4.04 15.41
C LYS A 310 -6.56 -4.12 16.90
N PRO A 311 -5.28 -4.04 17.36
CA PRO A 311 -4.97 -3.95 18.76
C PRO A 311 -5.39 -2.59 19.32
N ASN A 312 -5.91 -2.58 20.53
CA ASN A 312 -6.07 -1.37 21.32
C ASN A 312 -4.81 -1.17 22.15
N SER A 313 -4.12 -0.06 21.94
CA SER A 313 -2.85 0.22 22.61
C SER A 313 -2.91 1.53 23.37
N ILE A 314 -2.43 1.51 24.60
CA ILE A 314 -2.25 2.71 25.43
C ILE A 314 -0.77 3.02 25.55
N ARG A 315 -0.46 4.31 25.65
CA ARG A 315 0.90 4.76 25.92
C ARG A 315 1.22 4.53 27.39
N VAL A 316 2.30 3.82 27.67
CA VAL A 316 2.82 3.61 29.03
C VAL A 316 4.01 4.53 29.21
N ALA A 317 4.04 5.23 30.35
CA ALA A 317 5.09 6.20 30.69
C ALA A 317 6.50 5.55 30.81
#